data_aecae3acbe1bb15b9dbe291aa5268301
#
_entry.id   aecae3acbe1bb15b9dbe291aa5268301
#
_cell.length_a   1.000
_cell.length_b   1.000
_cell.length_c   1.000
_cell.angle_alpha   90.00
_cell.angle_beta   90.00
_cell.angle_gamma   90.00
#
_symmetry.space_group_name_H-M   'P 1'
#
loop_
_entity.id
_entity.type
_entity.pdbx_description
1 polymer ?
#
loop_
_entity_poly.entity_id
_entity_poly.type
_entity_poly.pdbx_seq_one_letter_code
_entity_poly.pdbx_strand_id
1 'polypeptide(L)'
;MLVKTYGSAVYGINATTVTVETNINPGVNFLLVGLPDSAVKESQQRIDAALKNNGYKIPGKSIVINMAPADIRKEGSSYDLTIAVGILAASEQILSDEIHQYIIMGELSLDGGLQPIKGVLPIAIKAREEKFKGIILPKQNAKEAAIVSDLEVYGVENIKEVIGFFNHTVQLERTIVDTRDEFYSKLNDSEVDFADVKGQENIKRALEIAAAGGHNVILIGPPGAGKTMLAKRLPTILPPMNLHEALETTKIHSVAGKMGKNTGLISVRPFRSPHHTISDVALVGGGGVPQPGEISLAHNGVLFLDELPEFKRTVLEVMRQPLEDRVVTISRAKFAVEYPTSFMLIASMNPCPCGFYNHPEKACVCAPGVVQKYLNKISGPLLDRIDIHIEVTPVSYTELAAERVSEKSKAVRDRVVKAREIQEERFKDKEGVHCNAQIGSKQLREVCKIDEAGNQLLKTAMERLGLSARAYDRILKVARTIADLDNSENIETNHLAEAIQYRSLDRDGWAG
;
A
#
# COMPACT_ATOMS: atom_id res chain seq x y z
N MET A 1 14.64 25.26 -35.20
CA MET A 1 14.28 23.83 -35.41
C MET A 1 13.30 23.42 -34.31
N LEU A 2 12.27 22.62 -34.61
CA LEU A 2 11.34 22.06 -33.66
C LEU A 2 11.72 20.60 -33.39
N VAL A 3 11.91 20.24 -32.13
CA VAL A 3 12.19 18.87 -31.70
C VAL A 3 11.17 18.44 -30.65
N LYS A 4 10.77 17.18 -30.68
CA LYS A 4 9.89 16.55 -29.69
C LYS A 4 10.67 15.55 -28.86
N THR A 5 10.61 15.71 -27.54
CA THR A 5 11.06 14.74 -26.54
C THR A 5 9.86 14.29 -25.70
N TYR A 6 9.96 13.17 -25.03
CA TYR A 6 8.85 12.59 -24.29
C TYR A 6 9.23 12.36 -22.84
N GLY A 7 8.40 12.87 -21.94
CA GLY A 7 8.42 12.59 -20.53
C GLY A 7 7.08 12.00 -20.10
N SER A 8 6.80 11.97 -18.80
CA SER A 8 5.55 11.48 -18.28
C SER A 8 5.13 12.20 -17.01
N ALA A 9 3.83 12.43 -16.84
CA ALA A 9 3.21 12.94 -15.62
C ALA A 9 2.51 11.79 -14.89
N VAL A 10 2.69 11.71 -13.57
CA VAL A 10 2.02 10.72 -12.74
C VAL A 10 0.80 11.35 -12.08
N TYR A 11 -0.34 10.66 -12.21
CA TYR A 11 -1.59 11.08 -11.62
C TYR A 11 -2.27 9.89 -10.92
N GLY A 12 -2.42 9.97 -9.61
CA GLY A 12 -2.80 8.80 -8.80
C GLY A 12 -1.74 7.70 -8.90
N ILE A 13 -2.14 6.52 -9.32
CA ILE A 13 -1.26 5.37 -9.58
C ILE A 13 -0.98 5.15 -11.08
N ASN A 14 -1.44 6.04 -11.93
CA ASN A 14 -1.29 5.95 -13.38
C ASN A 14 -0.37 7.06 -13.91
N ALA A 15 0.11 6.87 -15.12
CA ALA A 15 0.96 7.82 -15.81
C ALA A 15 0.35 8.25 -17.14
N THR A 16 0.66 9.47 -17.56
CA THR A 16 0.26 10.03 -18.86
C THR A 16 1.49 10.61 -19.53
N THR A 17 1.69 10.28 -20.80
CA THR A 17 2.83 10.79 -21.57
C THR A 17 2.72 12.29 -21.78
N VAL A 18 3.81 12.98 -21.57
CA VAL A 18 3.99 14.42 -21.80
C VAL A 18 4.92 14.61 -22.98
N THR A 19 4.39 15.21 -24.04
CA THR A 19 5.20 15.65 -25.17
C THR A 19 5.84 16.99 -24.86
N VAL A 20 7.14 17.08 -24.90
CA VAL A 20 7.93 18.29 -24.69
C VAL A 20 8.43 18.76 -26.06
N GLU A 21 7.80 19.82 -26.59
CA GLU A 21 8.15 20.42 -27.88
C GLU A 21 9.09 21.60 -27.66
N THR A 22 10.33 21.46 -28.11
CA THR A 22 11.35 22.51 -28.00
C THR A 22 11.55 23.18 -29.34
N ASN A 23 11.27 24.50 -29.40
CA ASN A 23 11.46 25.30 -30.59
C ASN A 23 12.46 26.43 -30.33
N ILE A 24 13.49 26.57 -31.20
CA ILE A 24 14.54 27.58 -31.13
C ILE A 24 14.42 28.53 -32.30
N ASN A 25 14.24 29.83 -32.00
CA ASN A 25 14.05 30.92 -32.96
C ASN A 25 15.04 32.06 -32.67
N PRO A 26 15.22 33.05 -33.58
CA PRO A 26 15.92 34.28 -33.27
C PRO A 26 15.29 35.01 -32.08
N GLY A 27 16.11 35.59 -31.18
CA GLY A 27 15.65 36.28 -29.97
C GLY A 27 16.44 35.84 -28.72
N VAL A 28 15.99 36.28 -27.54
CA VAL A 28 16.70 36.03 -26.26
C VAL A 28 15.78 35.51 -25.14
N ASN A 29 14.57 35.10 -25.46
CA ASN A 29 13.59 34.67 -24.47
C ASN A 29 13.70 33.19 -24.17
N PHE A 30 13.39 32.79 -22.91
CA PHE A 30 13.19 31.42 -22.50
C PHE A 30 11.77 31.28 -21.92
N LEU A 31 10.91 30.54 -22.58
CA LEU A 31 9.49 30.41 -22.25
C LEU A 31 9.11 28.95 -22.08
N LEU A 32 8.50 28.62 -20.93
CA LEU A 32 7.89 27.34 -20.64
C LEU A 32 6.35 27.50 -20.61
N VAL A 33 5.64 26.74 -21.42
CA VAL A 33 4.18 26.74 -21.52
C VAL A 33 3.62 25.33 -21.33
N GLY A 34 2.33 25.18 -20.99
CA GLY A 34 1.67 23.89 -20.75
C GLY A 34 1.54 23.53 -19.27
N LEU A 35 1.20 24.51 -18.41
CA LEU A 35 0.99 24.39 -16.97
C LEU A 35 2.20 23.83 -16.17
N PRO A 36 3.44 24.32 -16.39
CA PRO A 36 4.55 23.95 -15.53
C PRO A 36 4.39 24.55 -14.13
N ASP A 37 4.74 23.83 -13.09
CA ASP A 37 4.84 24.34 -11.72
C ASP A 37 6.11 25.21 -11.51
N SER A 38 6.34 25.67 -10.27
CA SER A 38 7.53 26.46 -9.94
C SER A 38 8.82 25.66 -10.12
N ALA A 39 8.83 24.37 -9.74
CA ALA A 39 10.01 23.53 -9.84
C ALA A 39 10.41 23.26 -11.31
N VAL A 40 9.43 23.08 -12.20
CA VAL A 40 9.68 22.98 -13.64
C VAL A 40 10.18 24.32 -14.20
N LYS A 41 9.67 25.47 -13.72
CA LYS A 41 10.16 26.79 -14.15
C LYS A 41 11.61 27.08 -13.72
N GLU A 42 12.01 26.56 -12.56
CA GLU A 42 13.39 26.63 -12.05
C GLU A 42 14.37 25.71 -12.81
N SER A 43 13.87 24.78 -13.61
CA SER A 43 14.69 23.83 -14.38
C SER A 43 15.71 24.53 -15.28
N GLN A 44 15.38 25.71 -15.82
CA GLN A 44 16.29 26.49 -16.66
C GLN A 44 17.64 26.70 -15.99
N GLN A 45 17.68 27.05 -14.70
CA GLN A 45 18.90 27.30 -13.96
C GLN A 45 19.71 26.02 -13.74
N ARG A 46 19.05 24.92 -13.39
CA ARG A 46 19.70 23.62 -13.22
C ARG A 46 20.26 23.11 -14.54
N ILE A 47 19.48 23.18 -15.61
CA ILE A 47 19.89 22.76 -16.95
C ILE A 47 21.06 23.58 -17.45
N ASP A 48 21.03 24.92 -17.31
CA ASP A 48 22.13 25.78 -17.76
C ASP A 48 23.45 25.45 -17.05
N ALA A 49 23.42 25.27 -15.73
CA ALA A 49 24.59 24.87 -14.95
C ALA A 49 25.10 23.48 -15.36
N ALA A 50 24.18 22.49 -15.43
CA ALA A 50 24.52 21.12 -15.81
C ALA A 50 25.14 21.04 -17.20
N LEU A 51 24.60 21.73 -18.19
CA LEU A 51 25.13 21.77 -19.55
C LEU A 51 26.51 22.45 -19.61
N LYS A 52 26.67 23.61 -18.96
CA LYS A 52 27.96 24.33 -18.92
C LYS A 52 29.08 23.49 -18.29
N ASN A 53 28.78 22.83 -17.16
CA ASN A 53 29.75 21.97 -16.47
C ASN A 53 30.13 20.72 -17.28
N ASN A 54 29.33 20.38 -18.29
CA ASN A 54 29.57 19.24 -19.19
C ASN A 54 30.04 19.64 -20.59
N GLY A 55 30.41 20.94 -20.83
CA GLY A 55 30.94 21.41 -22.09
C GLY A 55 29.89 21.77 -23.14
N TYR A 56 28.64 21.83 -22.78
CA TYR A 56 27.51 22.23 -23.62
C TYR A 56 26.94 23.57 -23.17
N LYS A 57 26.02 24.15 -23.93
CA LYS A 57 25.42 25.45 -23.58
C LYS A 57 23.96 25.58 -24.04
N ILE A 58 23.19 26.35 -23.31
CA ILE A 58 21.90 26.84 -23.79
C ILE A 58 22.23 27.92 -24.86
N PRO A 59 21.71 27.80 -26.10
CA PRO A 59 21.95 28.78 -27.13
C PRO A 59 21.40 30.15 -26.76
N GLY A 60 22.10 31.22 -27.07
CA GLY A 60 21.64 32.62 -26.88
C GLY A 60 20.55 33.01 -27.88
N LYS A 61 19.50 32.22 -28.00
CA LYS A 61 18.36 32.39 -28.91
C LYS A 61 17.05 32.33 -28.12
N SER A 62 15.95 32.66 -28.75
CA SER A 62 14.62 32.50 -28.16
C SER A 62 14.25 31.01 -28.15
N ILE A 63 14.04 30.46 -26.96
CA ILE A 63 13.65 29.05 -26.73
C ILE A 63 12.23 29.03 -26.19
N VAL A 64 11.34 28.35 -26.88
CA VAL A 64 9.98 28.09 -26.43
C VAL A 64 9.81 26.59 -26.23
N ILE A 65 9.44 26.19 -25.02
CA ILE A 65 9.19 24.80 -24.64
C ILE A 65 7.72 24.65 -24.30
N ASN A 66 7.01 23.85 -25.08
CA ASN A 66 5.61 23.52 -24.84
C ASN A 66 5.50 22.10 -24.28
N MET A 67 4.80 21.95 -23.16
CA MET A 67 4.57 20.66 -22.49
C MET A 67 3.11 20.25 -22.65
N ALA A 68 2.81 19.40 -23.61
CA ALA A 68 1.46 18.92 -23.92
C ALA A 68 1.16 17.56 -23.24
N PRO A 69 -0.08 17.28 -22.85
CA PRO A 69 -1.30 18.12 -22.95
C PRO A 69 -1.33 19.26 -21.90
N ALA A 70 -1.97 20.38 -22.22
CA ALA A 70 -1.99 21.57 -21.36
C ALA A 70 -2.98 21.49 -20.19
N ASP A 71 -3.86 20.52 -20.14
CA ASP A 71 -4.82 20.27 -19.07
C ASP A 71 -4.22 19.54 -17.87
N ILE A 72 -3.07 18.86 -18.07
CA ILE A 72 -2.34 18.15 -17.02
C ILE A 72 -1.23 19.05 -16.49
N ARG A 73 -1.20 19.25 -15.17
CA ARG A 73 -0.13 19.97 -14.49
C ARG A 73 1.16 19.15 -14.47
N LYS A 74 2.28 19.75 -14.85
CA LYS A 74 3.61 19.14 -14.79
C LYS A 74 4.30 19.62 -13.53
N GLU A 75 4.66 18.69 -12.68
CA GLU A 75 5.15 18.97 -11.33
C GLU A 75 6.52 18.34 -11.09
N GLY A 76 7.34 19.05 -10.31
CA GLY A 76 8.65 18.56 -9.88
C GLY A 76 9.75 18.73 -10.93
N SER A 77 10.95 18.33 -10.53
CA SER A 77 12.20 18.48 -11.28
C SER A 77 12.50 17.33 -12.27
N SER A 78 11.61 16.33 -12.34
CA SER A 78 11.82 15.12 -13.13
C SER A 78 11.90 15.32 -14.66
N TYR A 79 11.51 16.49 -15.14
CA TYR A 79 11.58 16.87 -16.56
C TYR A 79 12.89 17.53 -16.98
N ASP A 80 13.81 17.80 -16.04
CA ASP A 80 15.05 18.50 -16.35
C ASP A 80 15.82 17.81 -17.48
N LEU A 81 15.99 16.49 -17.42
CA LEU A 81 16.66 15.72 -18.46
C LEU A 81 15.91 15.77 -19.81
N THR A 82 14.58 15.64 -19.79
CA THR A 82 13.73 15.70 -20.99
C THR A 82 13.89 17.03 -21.71
N ILE A 83 13.86 18.12 -20.95
CA ILE A 83 14.02 19.50 -21.45
C ILE A 83 15.44 19.72 -21.95
N ALA A 84 16.46 19.30 -21.20
CA ALA A 84 17.87 19.45 -21.58
C ALA A 84 18.18 18.76 -22.91
N VAL A 85 17.73 17.50 -23.07
CA VAL A 85 17.89 16.75 -24.34
C VAL A 85 17.15 17.45 -25.48
N GLY A 86 15.93 17.96 -25.24
CA GLY A 86 15.18 18.75 -26.23
C GLY A 86 15.92 20.00 -26.69
N ILE A 87 16.53 20.75 -25.77
CA ILE A 87 17.34 21.95 -26.09
C ILE A 87 18.59 21.58 -26.90
N LEU A 88 19.33 20.55 -26.47
CA LEU A 88 20.53 20.10 -27.16
C LEU A 88 20.23 19.62 -28.58
N ALA A 89 19.17 18.86 -28.77
CA ALA A 89 18.74 18.39 -30.07
C ALA A 89 18.24 19.54 -30.97
N ALA A 90 17.42 20.45 -30.44
CA ALA A 90 16.91 21.60 -31.20
C ALA A 90 17.99 22.63 -31.56
N SER A 91 19.15 22.63 -30.83
CA SER A 91 20.31 23.42 -31.12
C SER A 91 21.40 22.68 -31.91
N GLU A 92 21.12 21.46 -32.37
CA GLU A 92 22.02 20.62 -33.17
C GLU A 92 23.34 20.26 -32.45
N GLN A 93 23.32 20.26 -31.10
CA GLN A 93 24.47 19.81 -30.29
C GLN A 93 24.50 18.31 -30.10
N ILE A 94 23.38 17.62 -30.34
CA ILE A 94 23.25 16.16 -30.36
C ILE A 94 22.39 15.72 -31.54
N LEU A 95 22.54 14.46 -31.96
CA LEU A 95 21.68 13.86 -32.98
C LEU A 95 20.26 13.66 -32.47
N SER A 96 19.24 13.87 -33.32
CA SER A 96 17.84 13.87 -32.92
C SER A 96 17.00 12.68 -33.46
N ASP A 97 17.61 11.85 -34.31
CA ASP A 97 16.87 10.87 -35.13
C ASP A 97 16.11 9.83 -34.32
N GLU A 98 16.68 9.37 -33.22
CA GLU A 98 16.09 8.31 -32.38
C GLU A 98 15.43 8.83 -31.06
N ILE A 99 15.58 10.09 -30.73
CA ILE A 99 15.12 10.65 -29.44
C ILE A 99 13.61 10.40 -29.22
N HIS A 100 12.83 10.47 -30.28
CA HIS A 100 11.38 10.27 -30.24
C HIS A 100 10.94 8.84 -29.87
N GLN A 101 11.86 7.88 -29.86
CA GLN A 101 11.59 6.49 -29.51
C GLN A 101 11.64 6.22 -28.00
N TYR A 102 12.13 7.18 -27.20
CA TYR A 102 12.38 7.01 -25.77
C TYR A 102 11.58 7.96 -24.91
N ILE A 103 11.09 7.47 -23.77
CA ILE A 103 10.69 8.30 -22.64
C ILE A 103 11.98 8.67 -21.88
N ILE A 104 12.18 9.96 -21.65
CA ILE A 104 13.41 10.49 -21.02
C ILE A 104 13.00 11.24 -19.77
N MET A 105 13.47 10.82 -18.59
CA MET A 105 13.09 11.42 -17.31
C MET A 105 14.29 11.47 -16.36
N GLY A 106 14.39 12.54 -15.58
CA GLY A 106 15.42 12.66 -14.55
C GLY A 106 15.57 14.10 -14.07
N GLU A 107 15.84 14.26 -12.78
CA GLU A 107 16.23 15.54 -12.19
C GLU A 107 17.74 15.73 -12.35
N LEU A 108 18.19 16.93 -12.79
CA LEU A 108 19.59 17.25 -12.97
C LEU A 108 20.17 17.98 -11.76
N SER A 109 21.29 17.46 -11.26
CA SER A 109 22.18 18.22 -10.38
C SER A 109 23.01 19.22 -11.21
N LEU A 110 23.57 20.24 -10.57
CA LEU A 110 24.32 21.29 -11.25
C LEU A 110 25.57 20.78 -11.99
N ASP A 111 26.12 19.65 -11.57
CA ASP A 111 27.25 18.96 -12.22
C ASP A 111 26.82 18.03 -13.38
N GLY A 112 25.51 17.88 -13.62
CA GLY A 112 24.93 17.01 -14.63
C GLY A 112 24.63 15.60 -14.16
N GLY A 113 24.82 15.30 -12.88
CA GLY A 113 24.40 14.06 -12.24
C GLY A 113 22.88 13.92 -12.20
N LEU A 114 22.38 12.69 -12.21
CA LEU A 114 20.95 12.41 -12.19
C LEU A 114 20.47 11.95 -10.82
N GLN A 115 19.43 12.60 -10.33
CA GLN A 115 18.75 12.27 -9.07
C GLN A 115 17.52 11.40 -9.32
N PRO A 116 17.18 10.48 -8.37
CA PRO A 116 16.04 9.58 -8.50
C PRO A 116 14.71 10.33 -8.57
N ILE A 117 13.79 9.78 -9.35
CA ILE A 117 12.45 10.30 -9.54
C ILE A 117 11.41 9.35 -8.93
N LYS A 118 10.16 9.84 -8.76
CA LYS A 118 9.03 9.07 -8.24
C LYS A 118 8.13 8.57 -9.37
N GLY A 119 7.39 7.50 -9.11
CA GLY A 119 6.37 7.00 -10.03
C GLY A 119 6.92 6.33 -11.27
N VAL A 120 8.09 5.72 -11.17
CA VAL A 120 8.78 5.12 -12.32
C VAL A 120 8.05 3.90 -12.88
N LEU A 121 7.49 3.04 -12.02
CA LEU A 121 6.76 1.87 -12.50
C LEU A 121 5.53 2.24 -13.35
N PRO A 122 4.61 3.12 -12.90
CA PRO A 122 3.52 3.57 -13.79
C PRO A 122 4.02 4.26 -15.08
N ILE A 123 5.13 5.01 -15.04
CA ILE A 123 5.74 5.60 -16.24
C ILE A 123 6.22 4.51 -17.21
N ALA A 124 6.91 3.50 -16.73
CA ALA A 124 7.40 2.39 -17.56
C ALA A 124 6.26 1.56 -18.16
N ILE A 125 5.20 1.29 -17.38
CA ILE A 125 3.99 0.62 -17.88
C ILE A 125 3.37 1.43 -19.03
N LYS A 126 3.23 2.75 -18.85
CA LYS A 126 2.67 3.64 -19.87
C LYS A 126 3.53 3.70 -21.13
N ALA A 127 4.85 3.77 -20.97
CA ALA A 127 5.81 3.74 -22.08
C ALA A 127 5.64 2.47 -22.93
N ARG A 128 5.49 1.30 -22.31
CA ARG A 128 5.23 0.03 -23.00
C ARG A 128 3.88 0.04 -23.72
N GLU A 129 2.81 0.49 -23.07
CA GLU A 129 1.46 0.58 -23.68
C GLU A 129 1.46 1.43 -24.95
N GLU A 130 2.21 2.53 -24.94
CA GLU A 130 2.34 3.44 -26.08
C GLU A 130 3.44 3.02 -27.08
N LYS A 131 4.05 1.83 -26.87
CA LYS A 131 5.03 1.21 -27.77
C LYS A 131 6.30 2.03 -27.97
N PHE A 132 6.75 2.77 -26.95
CA PHE A 132 8.08 3.31 -26.94
C PHE A 132 9.11 2.17 -26.97
N LYS A 133 10.25 2.40 -27.65
CA LYS A 133 11.37 1.45 -27.68
C LYS A 133 11.96 1.25 -26.30
N GLY A 134 12.10 2.36 -25.54
CA GLY A 134 12.69 2.29 -24.23
C GLY A 134 12.48 3.54 -23.36
N ILE A 135 13.07 3.48 -22.18
CA ILE A 135 13.09 4.56 -21.21
C ILE A 135 14.53 4.82 -20.74
N ILE A 136 14.89 6.11 -20.67
CA ILE A 136 16.17 6.59 -20.14
C ILE A 136 15.88 7.35 -18.85
N LEU A 137 16.48 6.92 -17.74
CA LEU A 137 16.15 7.42 -16.41
C LEU A 137 17.33 7.25 -15.43
N PRO A 138 17.25 7.84 -14.21
CA PRO A 138 18.34 7.69 -13.23
C PRO A 138 18.60 6.22 -12.88
N LYS A 139 19.86 5.82 -12.80
CA LYS A 139 20.31 4.45 -12.52
C LYS A 139 19.65 3.83 -11.27
N GLN A 140 19.39 4.64 -10.24
CA GLN A 140 18.73 4.19 -9.01
C GLN A 140 17.29 3.71 -9.23
N ASN A 141 16.64 4.17 -10.30
CA ASN A 141 15.27 3.78 -10.68
C ASN A 141 15.22 2.66 -11.73
N ALA A 142 16.37 2.30 -12.32
CA ALA A 142 16.39 1.39 -13.48
C ALA A 142 15.82 0.01 -13.18
N LYS A 143 16.08 -0.55 -12.00
CA LYS A 143 15.50 -1.86 -11.58
C LYS A 143 13.99 -1.83 -11.46
N GLU A 144 13.42 -0.72 -10.98
CA GLU A 144 11.98 -0.54 -10.87
C GLU A 144 11.31 -0.51 -12.26
N ALA A 145 11.88 0.23 -13.21
CA ALA A 145 11.40 0.28 -14.59
C ALA A 145 11.55 -1.07 -15.31
N ALA A 146 12.64 -1.79 -15.05
CA ALA A 146 12.97 -3.06 -15.71
C ALA A 146 12.08 -4.23 -15.30
N ILE A 147 11.19 -4.07 -14.32
CA ILE A 147 10.09 -5.02 -14.03
C ILE A 147 9.11 -5.13 -15.22
N VAL A 148 9.01 -4.07 -16.02
CA VAL A 148 8.13 -4.04 -17.20
C VAL A 148 8.82 -4.74 -18.36
N SER A 149 8.29 -5.89 -18.76
CA SER A 149 8.77 -6.64 -19.94
C SER A 149 8.53 -5.86 -21.22
N ASP A 150 9.26 -6.19 -22.28
CA ASP A 150 9.14 -5.58 -23.61
C ASP A 150 9.38 -4.06 -23.67
N LEU A 151 10.22 -3.54 -22.76
CA LEU A 151 10.69 -2.17 -22.74
C LEU A 151 12.20 -2.16 -22.47
N GLU A 152 12.98 -1.45 -23.30
CA GLU A 152 14.41 -1.27 -23.06
C GLU A 152 14.61 -0.21 -21.97
N VAL A 153 15.30 -0.58 -20.89
CA VAL A 153 15.52 0.31 -19.74
C VAL A 153 17.00 0.66 -19.64
N TYR A 154 17.30 1.94 -19.70
CA TYR A 154 18.65 2.48 -19.59
C TYR A 154 18.79 3.35 -18.35
N GLY A 155 19.50 2.83 -17.36
CA GLY A 155 19.82 3.55 -16.13
C GLY A 155 21.12 4.35 -16.29
N VAL A 156 21.05 5.67 -16.14
CA VAL A 156 22.17 6.59 -16.34
C VAL A 156 22.49 7.39 -15.07
N GLU A 157 23.75 7.71 -14.86
CA GLU A 157 24.22 8.48 -13.70
C GLU A 157 24.44 9.96 -14.03
N ASN A 158 24.74 10.27 -15.30
CA ASN A 158 25.06 11.62 -15.73
C ASN A 158 24.52 11.92 -17.13
N ILE A 159 24.19 13.18 -17.40
CA ILE A 159 23.71 13.64 -18.71
C ILE A 159 24.70 13.36 -19.86
N LYS A 160 26.01 13.28 -19.58
CA LYS A 160 27.02 12.90 -20.58
C LYS A 160 26.77 11.55 -21.22
N GLU A 161 26.29 10.58 -20.43
CA GLU A 161 25.98 9.25 -20.94
C GLU A 161 24.81 9.30 -21.93
N VAL A 162 23.80 10.11 -21.64
CA VAL A 162 22.64 10.31 -22.51
C VAL A 162 23.07 11.01 -23.84
N ILE A 163 23.88 12.02 -23.72
CA ILE A 163 24.43 12.75 -24.89
C ILE A 163 25.27 11.82 -25.74
N GLY A 164 26.17 11.04 -25.11
CA GLY A 164 27.00 10.07 -25.80
C GLY A 164 26.19 8.97 -26.48
N PHE A 165 25.10 8.53 -25.87
CA PHE A 165 24.18 7.55 -26.44
C PHE A 165 23.54 8.06 -27.75
N PHE A 166 22.96 9.26 -27.73
CA PHE A 166 22.34 9.82 -28.94
C PHE A 166 23.34 10.23 -30.03
N ASN A 167 24.59 10.54 -29.66
CA ASN A 167 25.67 10.78 -30.60
C ASN A 167 26.40 9.50 -31.06
N HIS A 168 25.90 8.31 -30.64
CA HIS A 168 26.52 7.01 -30.94
C HIS A 168 27.97 6.87 -30.49
N THR A 169 28.41 7.65 -29.49
CA THR A 169 29.78 7.62 -28.92
C THR A 169 29.85 6.77 -27.65
N VAL A 170 28.71 6.52 -27.01
CA VAL A 170 28.58 5.69 -25.81
C VAL A 170 27.46 4.66 -26.03
N GLN A 171 27.72 3.38 -25.75
CA GLN A 171 26.72 2.35 -25.72
C GLN A 171 26.22 2.22 -24.27
N LEU A 172 24.92 2.43 -24.06
CA LEU A 172 24.31 2.21 -22.74
C LEU A 172 23.99 0.71 -22.56
N GLU A 173 24.25 0.22 -21.35
CA GLU A 173 23.87 -1.14 -20.98
C GLU A 173 22.39 -1.18 -20.59
N ARG A 174 21.68 -2.14 -21.16
CA ARG A 174 20.26 -2.38 -20.82
C ARG A 174 20.16 -3.00 -19.43
N THR A 175 19.36 -2.41 -18.56
CA THR A 175 19.02 -2.99 -17.27
C THR A 175 17.99 -4.09 -17.48
N ILE A 176 18.32 -5.33 -17.08
CA ILE A 176 17.44 -6.50 -17.19
C ILE A 176 17.18 -7.01 -15.79
N VAL A 177 15.91 -7.27 -15.47
CA VAL A 177 15.47 -7.88 -14.21
C VAL A 177 14.61 -9.08 -14.55
N ASP A 178 14.94 -10.24 -14.00
CA ASP A 178 14.00 -11.36 -14.02
C ASP A 178 12.93 -11.11 -12.94
N THR A 179 11.72 -10.76 -13.41
CA THR A 179 10.60 -10.43 -12.54
C THR A 179 10.18 -11.62 -11.66
N ARG A 180 10.37 -12.85 -12.14
CA ARG A 180 10.07 -14.06 -11.35
C ARG A 180 11.09 -14.24 -10.24
N ASP A 181 12.37 -14.14 -10.55
CA ASP A 181 13.43 -14.26 -9.55
C ASP A 181 13.34 -13.15 -8.50
N GLU A 182 13.09 -11.91 -8.90
CA GLU A 182 12.88 -10.78 -7.96
C GLU A 182 11.64 -11.02 -7.07
N PHE A 183 10.57 -11.61 -7.62
CA PHE A 183 9.36 -11.93 -6.88
C PHE A 183 9.58 -13.04 -5.85
N TYR A 184 10.25 -14.13 -6.21
CA TYR A 184 10.42 -15.29 -5.33
C TYR A 184 11.58 -15.14 -4.34
N SER A 185 12.59 -14.34 -4.64
CA SER A 185 13.80 -14.20 -3.79
C SER A 185 13.50 -13.68 -2.38
N LYS A 186 12.47 -12.88 -2.21
CA LYS A 186 12.13 -12.23 -0.93
C LYS A 186 11.00 -12.92 -0.15
N LEU A 187 10.33 -13.94 -0.72
CA LEU A 187 9.18 -14.57 -0.08
C LEU A 187 9.49 -15.28 1.24
N ASN A 188 10.74 -15.67 1.45
CA ASN A 188 11.17 -16.43 2.64
C ASN A 188 12.06 -15.62 3.60
N ASP A 189 12.25 -14.33 3.32
CA ASP A 189 13.19 -13.48 4.06
C ASP A 189 12.49 -12.74 5.22
N SER A 190 11.97 -13.49 6.20
CA SER A 190 11.35 -12.91 7.39
C SER A 190 12.25 -13.11 8.60
N GLU A 191 12.67 -12.03 9.25
CA GLU A 191 13.45 -12.03 10.50
C GLU A 191 12.63 -12.47 11.73
N VAL A 192 11.30 -12.59 11.61
CA VAL A 192 10.38 -12.92 12.69
C VAL A 192 9.53 -14.15 12.34
N ASP A 193 9.20 -14.96 13.36
CA ASP A 193 8.39 -16.16 13.21
C ASP A 193 7.26 -16.17 14.26
N PHE A 194 6.14 -16.80 13.92
CA PHE A 194 5.01 -16.99 14.83
C PHE A 194 5.40 -17.87 16.02
N ALA A 195 6.39 -18.75 15.85
CA ALA A 195 6.97 -19.58 16.89
C ALA A 195 7.65 -18.79 18.02
N ASP A 196 8.07 -17.53 17.77
CA ASP A 196 8.64 -16.67 18.82
C ASP A 196 7.62 -16.29 19.90
N VAL A 197 6.32 -16.42 19.60
CA VAL A 197 5.23 -16.15 20.54
C VAL A 197 5.01 -17.42 21.38
N LYS A 198 5.34 -17.33 22.66
CA LYS A 198 5.10 -18.43 23.60
C LYS A 198 3.67 -18.39 24.15
N GLY A 199 3.02 -19.54 24.24
CA GLY A 199 1.61 -19.63 24.69
C GLY A 199 0.63 -18.93 23.77
N GLN A 200 -0.47 -18.45 24.32
CA GLN A 200 -1.52 -17.66 23.64
C GLN A 200 -2.14 -18.36 22.42
N GLU A 201 -2.35 -19.66 22.49
CA GLU A 201 -2.80 -20.47 21.34
C GLU A 201 -4.17 -20.01 20.80
N ASN A 202 -5.10 -19.57 21.68
CA ASN A 202 -6.38 -19.03 21.27
C ASN A 202 -6.22 -17.73 20.42
N ILE A 203 -5.23 -16.91 20.75
CA ILE A 203 -4.96 -15.66 20.02
C ILE A 203 -4.30 -15.99 18.67
N LYS A 204 -3.39 -16.94 18.65
CA LYS A 204 -2.78 -17.45 17.41
C LYS A 204 -3.85 -18.04 16.48
N ARG A 205 -4.81 -18.83 17.01
CA ARG A 205 -5.94 -19.37 16.24
C ARG A 205 -6.80 -18.24 15.65
N ALA A 206 -7.13 -17.23 16.44
CA ALA A 206 -7.90 -16.09 15.96
C ALA A 206 -7.15 -15.30 14.86
N LEU A 207 -5.84 -15.14 14.97
CA LEU A 207 -5.01 -14.51 13.93
C LEU A 207 -4.87 -15.38 12.66
N GLU A 208 -4.83 -16.71 12.80
CA GLU A 208 -4.90 -17.66 11.68
C GLU A 208 -6.22 -17.51 10.91
N ILE A 209 -7.35 -17.48 11.61
CA ILE A 209 -8.68 -17.26 11.02
C ILE A 209 -8.72 -15.90 10.32
N ALA A 210 -8.21 -14.86 10.99
CA ALA A 210 -8.15 -13.53 10.42
C ALA A 210 -7.31 -13.49 9.13
N ALA A 211 -6.15 -14.14 9.11
CA ALA A 211 -5.29 -14.26 7.93
C ALA A 211 -5.96 -15.03 6.79
N ALA A 212 -6.64 -16.14 7.11
CA ALA A 212 -7.33 -16.97 6.13
C ALA A 212 -8.50 -16.23 5.47
N GLY A 213 -9.30 -15.49 6.24
CA GLY A 213 -10.48 -14.78 5.73
C GLY A 213 -10.25 -13.33 5.32
N GLY A 214 -9.10 -12.74 5.64
CA GLY A 214 -8.84 -11.30 5.47
C GLY A 214 -9.61 -10.43 6.45
N HIS A 215 -9.89 -10.94 7.66
CA HIS A 215 -10.74 -10.28 8.67
C HIS A 215 -9.97 -9.21 9.45
N ASN A 216 -10.64 -8.10 9.72
CA ASN A 216 -10.14 -7.06 10.61
C ASN A 216 -10.19 -7.51 12.08
N VAL A 217 -9.17 -7.17 12.85
CA VAL A 217 -8.98 -7.64 14.24
C VAL A 217 -8.75 -6.50 15.20
N ILE A 218 -9.31 -6.60 16.40
CA ILE A 218 -8.92 -5.76 17.54
C ILE A 218 -8.41 -6.63 18.69
N LEU A 219 -7.21 -6.28 19.19
CA LEU A 219 -6.55 -6.93 20.31
C LEU A 219 -6.72 -6.07 21.56
N ILE A 220 -7.40 -6.58 22.58
CA ILE A 220 -7.69 -5.85 23.81
C ILE A 220 -7.00 -6.55 24.99
N GLY A 221 -6.17 -5.85 25.72
CA GLY A 221 -5.46 -6.46 26.85
C GLY A 221 -4.54 -5.49 27.57
N PRO A 222 -4.00 -5.88 28.73
CA PRO A 222 -3.14 -5.02 29.53
C PRO A 222 -1.84 -4.66 28.80
N PRO A 223 -1.14 -3.61 29.24
CA PRO A 223 0.20 -3.30 28.72
C PRO A 223 1.15 -4.48 28.98
N GLY A 224 2.03 -4.75 28.04
CA GLY A 224 2.99 -5.86 28.11
C GLY A 224 2.41 -7.25 27.75
N ALA A 225 1.15 -7.39 27.37
CA ALA A 225 0.54 -8.67 26.97
C ALA A 225 0.98 -9.19 25.58
N GLY A 226 1.87 -8.50 24.87
CA GLY A 226 2.41 -8.97 23.58
C GLY A 226 1.61 -8.58 22.34
N LYS A 227 0.60 -7.68 22.44
CA LYS A 227 -0.26 -7.27 21.32
C LYS A 227 0.51 -6.83 20.06
N THR A 228 1.46 -5.91 20.24
CA THR A 228 2.31 -5.40 19.14
C THR A 228 3.22 -6.49 18.57
N MET A 229 3.69 -7.42 19.41
CA MET A 229 4.52 -8.56 19.00
C MET A 229 3.74 -9.51 18.09
N LEU A 230 2.50 -9.81 18.44
CA LEU A 230 1.57 -10.64 17.65
C LEU A 230 1.24 -9.97 16.30
N ALA A 231 0.88 -8.67 16.33
CA ALA A 231 0.55 -7.93 15.12
C ALA A 231 1.70 -7.90 14.10
N LYS A 232 2.94 -7.69 14.55
CA LYS A 232 4.13 -7.68 13.68
C LYS A 232 4.43 -9.03 13.01
N ARG A 233 3.94 -10.13 13.59
CA ARG A 233 4.14 -11.48 13.04
C ARG A 233 3.03 -11.92 12.10
N LEU A 234 1.89 -11.22 12.07
CA LEU A 234 0.80 -11.55 11.18
C LEU A 234 1.19 -11.64 9.70
N PRO A 235 2.02 -10.73 9.14
CA PRO A 235 2.45 -10.85 7.74
C PRO A 235 3.11 -12.18 7.40
N THR A 236 3.73 -12.86 8.38
CA THR A 236 4.44 -14.14 8.15
C THR A 236 3.50 -15.32 7.89
N ILE A 237 2.24 -15.20 8.29
CA ILE A 237 1.21 -16.22 8.08
C ILE A 237 0.18 -15.86 7.00
N LEU A 238 0.26 -14.64 6.44
CA LEU A 238 -0.59 -14.25 5.31
C LEU A 238 -0.20 -15.03 4.04
N PRO A 239 -1.16 -15.29 3.14
CA PRO A 239 -0.84 -15.84 1.83
C PRO A 239 0.16 -14.94 1.08
N PRO A 240 1.11 -15.50 0.33
CA PRO A 240 1.99 -14.69 -0.52
C PRO A 240 1.15 -13.84 -1.48
N MET A 241 1.66 -12.66 -1.86
CA MET A 241 1.02 -11.88 -2.92
C MET A 241 1.12 -12.62 -4.25
N ASN A 242 0.14 -12.45 -5.11
CA ASN A 242 0.29 -12.78 -6.53
C ASN A 242 1.00 -11.62 -7.27
N LEU A 243 1.38 -11.85 -8.53
CA LEU A 243 2.11 -10.84 -9.30
C LEU A 243 1.30 -9.56 -9.52
N HIS A 244 -0.02 -9.67 -9.68
CA HIS A 244 -0.90 -8.51 -9.85
C HIS A 244 -0.94 -7.66 -8.58
N GLU A 245 -1.16 -8.28 -7.42
CA GLU A 245 -1.09 -7.61 -6.11
C GLU A 245 0.28 -6.93 -5.87
N ALA A 246 1.36 -7.62 -6.24
CA ALA A 246 2.72 -7.08 -6.10
C ALA A 246 2.94 -5.83 -6.99
N LEU A 247 2.46 -5.86 -8.23
CA LEU A 247 2.54 -4.72 -9.15
C LEU A 247 1.70 -3.53 -8.68
N GLU A 248 0.45 -3.76 -8.22
CA GLU A 248 -0.39 -2.69 -7.66
C GLU A 248 0.25 -2.05 -6.42
N THR A 249 0.73 -2.87 -5.50
CA THR A 249 1.42 -2.41 -4.30
C THR A 249 2.66 -1.60 -4.67
N THR A 250 3.45 -2.09 -5.63
CA THR A 250 4.65 -1.39 -6.09
C THR A 250 4.33 -0.05 -6.74
N LYS A 251 3.26 0.05 -7.56
CA LYS A 251 2.81 1.33 -8.14
C LYS A 251 2.54 2.38 -7.05
N ILE A 252 1.82 2.01 -5.99
CA ILE A 252 1.49 2.93 -4.88
C ILE A 252 2.76 3.42 -4.19
N HIS A 253 3.68 2.49 -3.86
CA HIS A 253 4.94 2.83 -3.20
C HIS A 253 5.88 3.63 -4.11
N SER A 254 5.89 3.36 -5.40
CA SER A 254 6.63 4.11 -6.43
C SER A 254 6.19 5.58 -6.46
N VAL A 255 4.87 5.81 -6.56
CA VAL A 255 4.27 7.17 -6.57
C VAL A 255 4.54 7.91 -5.26
N ALA A 256 4.47 7.22 -4.13
CA ALA A 256 4.80 7.78 -2.82
C ALA A 256 6.30 8.09 -2.64
N GLY A 257 7.17 7.61 -3.54
CA GLY A 257 8.62 7.69 -3.38
C GLY A 257 9.14 6.87 -2.18
N LYS A 258 8.47 5.74 -1.90
CA LYS A 258 8.78 4.83 -0.79
C LYS A 258 9.39 3.50 -1.25
N MET A 259 9.88 3.45 -2.48
CA MET A 259 10.66 2.30 -2.95
C MET A 259 12.00 2.24 -2.22
N GLY A 260 12.41 1.04 -1.82
CA GLY A 260 13.75 0.81 -1.26
C GLY A 260 14.85 1.01 -2.31
N LYS A 261 16.05 1.34 -1.87
CA LYS A 261 17.22 1.39 -2.77
C LYS A 261 17.39 0.02 -3.45
N ASN A 262 17.51 0.00 -4.76
CA ASN A 262 17.67 -1.21 -5.56
C ASN A 262 16.50 -2.23 -5.47
N THR A 263 15.30 -1.80 -5.09
CA THR A 263 14.11 -2.63 -5.09
C THR A 263 13.35 -2.43 -6.39
N GLY A 264 13.17 -3.49 -7.16
CA GLY A 264 12.36 -3.49 -8.39
C GLY A 264 10.89 -3.71 -8.07
N LEU A 265 10.58 -4.75 -7.29
CA LEU A 265 9.23 -5.19 -6.99
C LEU A 265 9.03 -5.39 -5.48
N ILE A 266 7.87 -4.99 -4.95
CA ILE A 266 7.45 -5.31 -3.59
C ILE A 266 6.70 -6.64 -3.64
N SER A 267 7.35 -7.71 -3.19
CA SER A 267 6.80 -9.07 -3.17
C SER A 267 6.33 -9.53 -1.79
N VAL A 268 6.64 -8.77 -0.75
CA VAL A 268 6.21 -9.04 0.64
C VAL A 268 5.08 -8.09 1.01
N ARG A 269 4.02 -8.62 1.65
CA ARG A 269 2.87 -7.82 2.09
C ARG A 269 3.32 -6.68 3.02
N PRO A 270 2.99 -5.41 2.72
CA PRO A 270 3.38 -4.28 3.54
C PRO A 270 2.81 -4.38 4.97
N PHE A 271 3.62 -3.98 5.95
CA PHE A 271 3.17 -3.77 7.32
C PHE A 271 3.36 -2.29 7.67
N ARG A 272 2.26 -1.56 7.85
CA ARG A 272 2.27 -0.14 8.18
C ARG A 272 1.78 0.06 9.60
N SER A 273 2.54 0.81 10.39
CA SER A 273 2.22 1.08 11.80
C SER A 273 2.42 2.56 12.10
N PRO A 274 1.47 3.42 11.67
CA PRO A 274 1.56 4.84 11.97
C PRO A 274 1.37 5.10 13.47
N HIS A 275 2.08 6.10 13.98
CA HIS A 275 1.93 6.54 15.37
C HIS A 275 0.58 7.23 15.57
N HIS A 276 -0.01 7.16 16.77
CA HIS A 276 -1.34 7.74 17.06
C HIS A 276 -1.41 9.28 16.90
N THR A 277 -0.27 9.98 16.85
CA THR A 277 -0.19 11.43 16.56
C THR A 277 -0.30 11.79 15.09
N ILE A 278 -0.45 10.80 14.21
CA ILE A 278 -0.57 11.02 12.76
C ILE A 278 -1.74 11.96 12.43
N SER A 279 -1.58 12.80 11.41
CA SER A 279 -2.69 13.61 10.89
C SER A 279 -3.59 12.79 9.94
N ASP A 280 -4.84 13.23 9.77
CA ASP A 280 -5.78 12.66 8.79
C ASP A 280 -5.20 12.64 7.37
N VAL A 281 -4.55 13.74 6.95
CA VAL A 281 -3.88 13.85 5.65
C VAL A 281 -2.72 12.83 5.50
N ALA A 282 -1.94 12.61 6.55
CA ALA A 282 -0.85 11.63 6.48
C ALA A 282 -1.38 10.18 6.48
N LEU A 283 -2.52 9.94 7.15
CA LEU A 283 -3.13 8.61 7.18
C LEU A 283 -3.82 8.27 5.85
N VAL A 284 -4.69 9.15 5.37
CA VAL A 284 -5.53 8.93 4.18
C VAL A 284 -4.81 9.29 2.89
N GLY A 285 -3.99 10.33 2.95
CA GLY A 285 -3.36 10.95 1.80
C GLY A 285 -3.89 12.36 1.56
N GLY A 286 -3.22 13.09 0.72
CA GLY A 286 -3.57 14.49 0.42
C GLY A 286 -2.36 15.33 0.05
N GLY A 287 -2.45 16.63 0.33
CA GLY A 287 -1.44 17.61 -0.07
C GLY A 287 -1.91 18.50 -1.21
N GLY A 288 -1.06 19.43 -1.64
CA GLY A 288 -1.31 20.28 -2.81
C GLY A 288 -1.36 19.44 -4.10
N VAL A 289 -0.51 18.43 -4.16
CA VAL A 289 -0.53 17.30 -5.09
C VAL A 289 -1.02 16.10 -4.31
N PRO A 290 -2.09 15.42 -4.73
CA PRO A 290 -2.59 14.24 -4.03
C PRO A 290 -1.53 13.15 -3.95
N GLN A 291 -1.08 12.83 -2.73
CA GLN A 291 -0.14 11.74 -2.46
C GLN A 291 -0.84 10.65 -1.66
N PRO A 292 -0.51 9.36 -1.86
CA PRO A 292 -1.07 8.27 -1.07
C PRO A 292 -0.61 8.35 0.38
N GLY A 293 -1.54 8.08 1.33
CA GLY A 293 -1.27 8.02 2.75
C GLY A 293 -0.91 6.61 3.24
N GLU A 294 -0.76 6.46 4.57
CA GLU A 294 -0.40 5.18 5.20
C GLU A 294 -1.42 4.06 4.91
N ILE A 295 -2.71 4.40 4.74
CA ILE A 295 -3.77 3.46 4.35
C ILE A 295 -3.48 2.86 2.97
N SER A 296 -3.15 3.71 1.99
CA SER A 296 -2.81 3.25 0.63
C SER A 296 -1.47 2.50 0.61
N LEU A 297 -0.50 2.91 1.42
CA LEU A 297 0.79 2.21 1.58
C LEU A 297 0.64 0.84 2.24
N ALA A 298 -0.47 0.59 2.96
CA ALA A 298 -0.81 -0.71 3.52
C ALA A 298 -1.57 -1.62 2.54
N HIS A 299 -1.84 -1.17 1.30
CA HIS A 299 -2.56 -1.93 0.30
C HIS A 299 -1.97 -3.33 0.10
N ASN A 300 -2.83 -4.36 0.02
CA ASN A 300 -2.49 -5.78 -0.01
C ASN A 300 -1.67 -6.27 1.19
N GLY A 301 -1.66 -5.52 2.29
CA GLY A 301 -0.91 -5.82 3.50
C GLY A 301 -1.69 -5.56 4.78
N VAL A 302 -0.99 -5.12 5.81
CA VAL A 302 -1.53 -4.90 7.17
C VAL A 302 -1.35 -3.44 7.57
N LEU A 303 -2.43 -2.82 8.04
CA LEU A 303 -2.40 -1.56 8.77
C LEU A 303 -2.57 -1.85 10.26
N PHE A 304 -1.54 -1.59 11.05
CA PHE A 304 -1.56 -1.77 12.49
C PHE A 304 -1.72 -0.44 13.21
N LEU A 305 -2.80 -0.30 13.98
CA LEU A 305 -3.07 0.88 14.81
C LEU A 305 -2.92 0.49 16.28
N ASP A 306 -1.76 0.79 16.86
CA ASP A 306 -1.51 0.59 18.28
C ASP A 306 -2.13 1.71 19.12
N GLU A 307 -2.62 1.39 20.31
CA GLU A 307 -3.29 2.35 21.21
C GLU A 307 -4.48 3.07 20.52
N LEU A 308 -5.37 2.31 19.90
CA LEU A 308 -6.47 2.84 19.08
C LEU A 308 -7.25 4.01 19.70
N PRO A 309 -7.59 4.04 21.03
CA PRO A 309 -8.29 5.16 21.65
C PRO A 309 -7.46 6.45 21.78
N GLU A 310 -6.15 6.41 21.51
CA GLU A 310 -5.28 7.60 21.57
C GLU A 310 -5.24 8.34 20.22
N PHE A 311 -5.71 7.73 19.14
CA PHE A 311 -5.89 8.44 17.87
C PHE A 311 -6.98 9.50 18.00
N LYS A 312 -6.81 10.61 17.29
CA LYS A 312 -7.85 11.64 17.20
C LYS A 312 -9.10 11.04 16.55
N ARG A 313 -10.27 11.39 17.07
CA ARG A 313 -11.56 10.89 16.57
C ARG A 313 -11.74 11.14 15.06
N THR A 314 -11.32 12.32 14.58
CA THR A 314 -11.36 12.66 13.15
C THR A 314 -10.55 11.69 12.29
N VAL A 315 -9.38 11.26 12.78
CA VAL A 315 -8.50 10.28 12.12
C VAL A 315 -9.15 8.89 12.05
N LEU A 316 -9.85 8.49 13.10
CA LEU A 316 -10.57 7.21 13.12
C LEU A 316 -11.81 7.21 12.21
N GLU A 317 -12.54 8.33 12.14
CA GLU A 317 -13.74 8.44 11.31
C GLU A 317 -13.44 8.37 9.80
N VAL A 318 -12.31 8.91 9.34
CA VAL A 318 -11.92 8.83 7.91
C VAL A 318 -11.54 7.42 7.47
N MET A 319 -11.28 6.50 8.41
CA MET A 319 -11.01 5.08 8.12
C MET A 319 -12.25 4.29 7.68
N ARG A 320 -13.45 4.81 7.95
CA ARG A 320 -14.70 4.08 7.71
C ARG A 320 -14.92 3.77 6.23
N GLN A 321 -14.65 4.72 5.35
CA GLN A 321 -14.79 4.52 3.91
C GLN A 321 -13.79 3.49 3.37
N PRO A 322 -12.46 3.61 3.58
CA PRO A 322 -11.50 2.62 3.07
C PRO A 322 -11.71 1.21 3.61
N LEU A 323 -12.26 1.04 4.80
CA LEU A 323 -12.61 -0.28 5.34
C LEU A 323 -13.83 -0.94 4.64
N GLU A 324 -14.74 -0.15 4.05
CA GLU A 324 -15.88 -0.65 3.29
C GLU A 324 -15.59 -0.74 1.81
N ASP A 325 -15.19 0.39 1.20
CA ASP A 325 -15.07 0.54 -0.25
C ASP A 325 -13.72 0.07 -0.79
N ARG A 326 -12.71 -0.11 0.08
CA ARG A 326 -11.32 -0.44 -0.27
C ARG A 326 -10.66 0.53 -1.23
N VAL A 327 -11.17 1.72 -1.25
CA VAL A 327 -10.66 2.84 -2.04
C VAL A 327 -10.68 4.08 -1.17
N VAL A 328 -9.69 4.92 -1.33
CA VAL A 328 -9.65 6.29 -0.79
C VAL A 328 -9.74 7.27 -1.94
N THR A 329 -10.73 8.14 -1.90
CA THR A 329 -10.88 9.23 -2.86
C THR A 329 -10.37 10.54 -2.25
N ILE A 330 -9.31 11.10 -2.82
CA ILE A 330 -8.78 12.40 -2.44
C ILE A 330 -9.33 13.44 -3.42
N SER A 331 -10.34 14.18 -2.96
CA SER A 331 -10.95 15.24 -3.76
C SER A 331 -10.38 16.61 -3.41
N ARG A 332 -10.00 17.37 -4.42
CA ARG A 332 -9.59 18.78 -4.36
C ARG A 332 -10.33 19.56 -5.44
N ALA A 333 -10.36 20.88 -5.33
CA ALA A 333 -11.12 21.74 -6.24
C ALA A 333 -10.90 21.48 -7.76
N LYS A 334 -9.74 20.91 -8.12
CA LYS A 334 -9.36 20.63 -9.52
C LYS A 334 -9.09 19.15 -9.81
N PHE A 335 -9.09 18.27 -8.80
CA PHE A 335 -8.65 16.89 -8.94
C PHE A 335 -9.46 15.97 -8.03
N ALA A 336 -9.82 14.81 -8.54
CA ALA A 336 -10.29 13.68 -7.76
C ALA A 336 -9.39 12.47 -8.11
N VAL A 337 -8.65 11.95 -7.13
CA VAL A 337 -7.75 10.82 -7.30
C VAL A 337 -8.18 9.71 -6.39
N GLU A 338 -8.25 8.50 -6.93
CA GLU A 338 -8.54 7.30 -6.16
C GLU A 338 -7.28 6.47 -5.97
N TYR A 339 -7.08 6.00 -4.73
CA TYR A 339 -6.03 5.06 -4.38
C TYR A 339 -6.66 3.77 -3.85
N PRO A 340 -6.24 2.60 -4.33
CA PRO A 340 -6.70 1.34 -3.78
C PRO A 340 -6.18 1.16 -2.36
N THR A 341 -7.02 0.58 -1.48
CA THR A 341 -6.75 0.44 -0.04
C THR A 341 -7.26 -0.90 0.50
N SER A 342 -7.01 -1.98 -0.23
CA SER A 342 -7.34 -3.33 0.24
C SER A 342 -6.31 -3.78 1.27
N PHE A 343 -6.51 -3.40 2.53
CA PHE A 343 -5.64 -3.77 3.66
C PHE A 343 -6.42 -4.53 4.72
N MET A 344 -5.71 -5.26 5.56
CA MET A 344 -6.23 -5.87 6.77
C MET A 344 -5.93 -4.96 7.95
N LEU A 345 -6.96 -4.53 8.68
CA LEU A 345 -6.80 -3.71 9.87
C LEU A 345 -6.53 -4.61 11.08
N ILE A 346 -5.42 -4.33 11.77
CA ILE A 346 -5.17 -4.83 13.11
C ILE A 346 -5.13 -3.62 14.04
N ALA A 347 -6.01 -3.59 15.02
CA ALA A 347 -6.00 -2.57 16.05
C ALA A 347 -5.57 -3.17 17.38
N SER A 348 -4.95 -2.39 18.24
CA SER A 348 -4.70 -2.78 19.62
C SER A 348 -5.13 -1.70 20.58
N MET A 349 -5.58 -2.10 21.77
CA MET A 349 -5.91 -1.16 22.85
C MET A 349 -5.78 -1.79 24.22
N ASN A 350 -5.70 -0.95 25.23
CA ASN A 350 -5.88 -1.37 26.61
C ASN A 350 -7.38 -1.38 26.97
N PRO A 351 -7.82 -2.18 27.96
CA PRO A 351 -9.24 -2.23 28.34
C PRO A 351 -9.70 -0.95 29.08
N CYS A 352 -8.76 -0.15 29.58
CA CYS A 352 -9.01 1.15 30.24
C CYS A 352 -7.71 1.96 30.28
N PRO A 353 -7.73 3.23 30.72
CA PRO A 353 -6.51 4.06 30.80
C PRO A 353 -5.41 3.48 31.67
N CYS A 354 -5.73 2.81 32.80
CA CYS A 354 -4.70 2.14 33.62
C CYS A 354 -4.28 0.77 33.08
N GLY A 355 -5.06 0.20 32.14
CA GLY A 355 -4.77 -1.09 31.52
C GLY A 355 -5.25 -2.33 32.27
N PHE A 356 -5.88 -2.21 33.44
CA PHE A 356 -6.18 -3.33 34.33
C PHE A 356 -7.68 -3.57 34.58
N TYR A 357 -8.56 -3.00 33.75
CA TYR A 357 -9.99 -3.29 33.85
C TYR A 357 -10.23 -4.75 33.51
N ASN A 358 -10.99 -5.47 34.38
CA ASN A 358 -11.22 -6.91 34.32
C ASN A 358 -9.95 -7.79 34.35
N HIS A 359 -8.81 -7.25 34.86
CA HIS A 359 -7.60 -8.06 35.01
C HIS A 359 -7.73 -9.04 36.19
N PRO A 360 -7.37 -10.34 36.01
CA PRO A 360 -7.58 -11.35 37.06
C PRO A 360 -6.76 -11.11 38.34
N GLU A 361 -5.59 -10.49 38.25
CA GLU A 361 -4.66 -10.35 39.37
C GLU A 361 -4.47 -8.90 39.85
N LYS A 362 -4.78 -7.90 39.03
CA LYS A 362 -4.53 -6.49 39.30
C LYS A 362 -5.81 -5.69 39.29
N ALA A 363 -6.07 -4.95 40.39
CA ALA A 363 -7.23 -4.10 40.47
C ALA A 363 -7.14 -2.88 39.55
N CYS A 364 -8.23 -2.56 38.86
CA CYS A 364 -8.36 -1.34 38.09
C CYS A 364 -8.46 -0.14 39.04
N VAL A 365 -7.67 0.91 38.78
CA VAL A 365 -7.64 2.17 39.58
C VAL A 365 -8.42 3.30 38.90
N CYS A 366 -9.10 3.04 37.79
CA CYS A 366 -9.89 4.04 37.10
C CYS A 366 -11.18 4.37 37.88
N ALA A 367 -11.48 5.66 38.00
CA ALA A 367 -12.74 6.09 38.59
C ALA A 367 -13.96 5.65 37.77
N PRO A 368 -15.15 5.46 38.37
CA PRO A 368 -16.38 5.16 37.66
C PRO A 368 -16.62 6.13 36.49
N GLY A 369 -17.03 5.61 35.34
CA GLY A 369 -17.27 6.39 34.12
C GLY A 369 -16.01 6.76 33.30
N VAL A 370 -14.81 6.67 33.84
CA VAL A 370 -13.56 6.92 33.09
C VAL A 370 -13.33 5.83 32.05
N VAL A 371 -13.60 4.57 32.41
CA VAL A 371 -13.52 3.42 31.51
C VAL A 371 -14.45 3.61 30.32
N GLN A 372 -15.73 3.92 30.59
CA GLN A 372 -16.75 4.15 29.57
C GLN A 372 -16.34 5.31 28.63
N LYS A 373 -15.88 6.43 29.21
CA LYS A 373 -15.41 7.57 28.43
C LYS A 373 -14.21 7.22 27.52
N TYR A 374 -13.33 6.36 28.00
CA TYR A 374 -12.18 5.87 27.24
C TYR A 374 -12.62 4.99 26.07
N LEU A 375 -13.51 4.04 26.29
CA LEU A 375 -14.03 3.14 25.26
C LEU A 375 -14.86 3.89 24.22
N ASN A 376 -15.66 4.88 24.64
CA ASN A 376 -16.47 5.73 23.77
C ASN A 376 -15.65 6.66 22.84
N LYS A 377 -14.32 6.71 22.98
CA LYS A 377 -13.45 7.37 21.98
C LYS A 377 -13.52 6.65 20.63
N ILE A 378 -13.78 5.33 20.63
CA ILE A 378 -13.96 4.54 19.43
C ILE A 378 -15.46 4.51 19.11
N SER A 379 -15.82 4.91 17.89
CA SER A 379 -17.24 4.92 17.49
C SER A 379 -17.76 3.51 17.24
N GLY A 380 -19.02 3.24 17.60
CA GLY A 380 -19.71 1.99 17.30
C GLY A 380 -19.59 1.59 15.81
N PRO A 381 -19.86 2.53 14.87
CA PRO A 381 -19.67 2.25 13.44
C PRO A 381 -18.28 1.80 13.01
N LEU A 382 -17.21 2.19 13.71
CA LEU A 382 -15.86 1.69 13.43
C LEU A 382 -15.68 0.28 14.00
N LEU A 383 -16.13 0.02 15.23
CA LEU A 383 -16.11 -1.32 15.86
C LEU A 383 -16.92 -2.34 15.05
N ASP A 384 -18.07 -1.93 14.51
CA ASP A 384 -18.87 -2.76 13.61
C ASP A 384 -18.13 -3.26 12.36
N ARG A 385 -17.03 -2.58 11.96
CA ARG A 385 -16.20 -2.96 10.81
C ARG A 385 -15.02 -3.85 11.16
N ILE A 386 -14.84 -4.13 12.44
CA ILE A 386 -13.83 -5.07 12.93
C ILE A 386 -14.54 -6.40 13.17
N ASP A 387 -14.09 -7.46 12.49
CA ASP A 387 -14.79 -8.75 12.48
C ASP A 387 -14.49 -9.59 13.72
N ILE A 388 -13.26 -9.52 14.22
CA ILE A 388 -12.73 -10.39 15.27
C ILE A 388 -12.22 -9.54 16.44
N HIS A 389 -12.81 -9.76 17.61
CA HIS A 389 -12.42 -9.12 18.87
C HIS A 389 -11.73 -10.15 19.77
N ILE A 390 -10.50 -9.85 20.19
CA ILE A 390 -9.66 -10.79 20.96
C ILE A 390 -9.27 -10.14 22.28
N GLU A 391 -9.56 -10.82 23.37
CA GLU A 391 -9.02 -10.47 24.67
C GLU A 391 -7.63 -11.14 24.84
N VAL A 392 -6.59 -10.31 24.98
CA VAL A 392 -5.21 -10.76 25.12
C VAL A 392 -4.86 -10.79 26.60
N THR A 393 -4.71 -11.98 27.16
CA THR A 393 -4.26 -12.18 28.53
C THR A 393 -2.73 -12.22 28.61
N PRO A 394 -2.12 -11.74 29.72
CA PRO A 394 -0.69 -11.90 29.93
C PRO A 394 -0.28 -13.38 29.97
N VAL A 395 0.86 -13.69 29.40
CA VAL A 395 1.44 -15.03 29.45
C VAL A 395 1.96 -15.30 30.87
N SER A 396 1.61 -16.44 31.45
CA SER A 396 2.10 -16.83 32.75
C SER A 396 3.58 -17.15 32.73
N TYR A 397 4.28 -17.00 33.87
CA TYR A 397 5.70 -17.37 33.98
C TYR A 397 5.94 -18.84 33.59
N THR A 398 5.04 -19.73 33.95
CA THR A 398 5.10 -21.16 33.61
C THR A 398 5.03 -21.40 32.11
N GLU A 399 4.22 -20.66 31.38
CA GLU A 399 4.16 -20.74 29.90
C GLU A 399 5.39 -20.13 29.24
N LEU A 400 5.94 -19.03 29.79
CA LEU A 400 7.18 -18.42 29.30
C LEU A 400 8.39 -19.32 29.49
N ALA A 401 8.46 -20.03 30.63
CA ALA A 401 9.53 -20.94 30.96
C ALA A 401 9.42 -22.33 30.31
N ALA A 402 8.24 -22.68 29.79
CA ALA A 402 8.01 -23.94 29.12
C ALA A 402 8.83 -24.05 27.82
N GLU A 403 9.54 -25.17 27.65
CA GLU A 403 10.28 -25.52 26.42
C GLU A 403 9.33 -26.01 25.28
N ARG A 404 8.05 -25.71 25.35
CA ARG A 404 7.12 -26.09 24.27
C ARG A 404 7.52 -25.38 22.98
N VAL A 405 7.75 -26.16 21.94
CA VAL A 405 8.00 -25.64 20.59
C VAL A 405 6.67 -25.10 20.05
N SER A 406 6.57 -23.79 19.95
CA SER A 406 5.44 -23.15 19.27
C SER A 406 5.45 -23.46 17.78
N GLU A 407 4.28 -23.49 17.17
CA GLU A 407 4.14 -23.76 15.74
C GLU A 407 4.79 -22.65 14.88
N LYS A 408 5.53 -23.05 13.85
CA LYS A 408 6.22 -22.12 12.94
C LYS A 408 5.24 -21.43 12.01
N SER A 409 5.54 -20.19 11.64
CA SER A 409 4.78 -19.40 10.66
C SER A 409 4.46 -20.17 9.38
N LYS A 410 5.41 -20.99 8.90
CA LYS A 410 5.23 -21.78 7.67
C LYS A 410 4.04 -22.74 7.76
N ALA A 411 3.92 -23.49 8.86
CA ALA A 411 2.84 -24.48 9.01
C ALA A 411 1.47 -23.80 9.10
N VAL A 412 1.36 -22.68 9.82
CA VAL A 412 0.15 -21.87 9.89
C VAL A 412 -0.19 -21.30 8.50
N ARG A 413 0.81 -20.73 7.83
CA ARG A 413 0.64 -20.18 6.48
C ARG A 413 0.16 -21.22 5.47
N ASP A 414 0.67 -22.45 5.53
CA ASP A 414 0.26 -23.53 4.62
C ASP A 414 -1.24 -23.86 4.78
N ARG A 415 -1.80 -23.81 6.01
CA ARG A 415 -3.26 -23.95 6.25
C ARG A 415 -4.03 -22.74 5.75
N VAL A 416 -3.53 -21.54 6.00
CA VAL A 416 -4.12 -20.28 5.53
C VAL A 416 -4.20 -20.24 4.00
N VAL A 417 -3.14 -20.68 3.31
CA VAL A 417 -3.09 -20.74 1.84
C VAL A 417 -4.16 -21.71 1.31
N LYS A 418 -4.27 -22.94 1.89
CA LYS A 418 -5.31 -23.90 1.49
C LYS A 418 -6.72 -23.33 1.65
N ALA A 419 -7.01 -22.70 2.78
CA ALA A 419 -8.32 -22.07 2.99
C ALA A 419 -8.56 -20.92 1.97
N ARG A 420 -7.51 -20.18 1.60
CA ARG A 420 -7.60 -19.12 0.60
C ARG A 420 -7.83 -19.67 -0.81
N GLU A 421 -7.22 -20.78 -1.18
CA GLU A 421 -7.45 -21.46 -2.47
C GLU A 421 -8.92 -21.89 -2.62
N ILE A 422 -9.55 -22.40 -1.53
CA ILE A 422 -10.98 -22.71 -1.52
C ILE A 422 -11.83 -21.46 -1.76
N GLN A 423 -11.45 -20.32 -1.17
CA GLN A 423 -12.15 -19.05 -1.36
C GLN A 423 -11.95 -18.50 -2.77
N GLU A 424 -10.76 -18.56 -3.33
CA GLU A 424 -10.46 -18.13 -4.70
C GLU A 424 -11.28 -18.94 -5.73
N GLU A 425 -11.36 -20.26 -5.59
CA GLU A 425 -12.21 -21.08 -6.45
C GLU A 425 -13.70 -20.74 -6.29
N ARG A 426 -14.15 -20.50 -5.06
CA ARG A 426 -15.54 -20.09 -4.77
C ARG A 426 -15.92 -18.76 -5.39
N PHE A 427 -14.98 -17.82 -5.49
CA PHE A 427 -15.22 -16.45 -5.93
C PHE A 427 -14.64 -16.13 -7.31
N LYS A 428 -14.15 -17.11 -8.06
CA LYS A 428 -13.50 -16.90 -9.37
C LYS A 428 -14.31 -16.08 -10.36
N ASP A 429 -15.66 -16.22 -10.31
CA ASP A 429 -16.59 -15.50 -11.17
C ASP A 429 -17.16 -14.23 -10.51
N LYS A 430 -16.62 -13.81 -9.38
CA LYS A 430 -17.10 -12.65 -8.62
C LYS A 430 -16.04 -11.55 -8.60
N GLU A 431 -16.25 -10.51 -9.39
CA GLU A 431 -15.34 -9.38 -9.47
C GLU A 431 -15.18 -8.68 -8.10
N GLY A 432 -13.93 -8.41 -7.70
CA GLY A 432 -13.59 -7.69 -6.48
C GLY A 432 -13.76 -8.46 -5.17
N VAL A 433 -14.02 -9.79 -5.20
CA VAL A 433 -14.11 -10.65 -4.01
C VAL A 433 -13.04 -11.75 -4.07
N HIS A 434 -12.07 -11.68 -3.17
CA HIS A 434 -10.94 -12.62 -3.10
C HIS A 434 -10.88 -13.40 -1.78
N CYS A 435 -11.69 -13.03 -0.78
CA CYS A 435 -11.73 -13.69 0.51
C CYS A 435 -13.09 -13.47 1.22
N ASN A 436 -13.33 -14.26 2.26
CA ASN A 436 -14.63 -14.26 2.95
C ASN A 436 -14.99 -12.91 3.61
N ALA A 437 -14.03 -12.14 4.13
CA ALA A 437 -14.31 -10.81 4.67
C ALA A 437 -14.91 -9.86 3.62
N GLN A 438 -14.66 -10.14 2.34
CA GLN A 438 -15.08 -9.31 1.22
C GLN A 438 -16.49 -9.63 0.70
N ILE A 439 -17.13 -10.67 1.19
CA ILE A 439 -18.47 -11.08 0.78
C ILE A 439 -19.49 -9.95 1.03
N GLY A 440 -20.26 -9.58 0.01
CA GLY A 440 -21.39 -8.66 0.14
C GLY A 440 -22.65 -9.38 0.69
N SER A 441 -23.64 -8.61 1.17
CA SER A 441 -24.85 -9.16 1.80
C SER A 441 -25.65 -10.10 0.89
N LYS A 442 -25.61 -9.92 -0.44
CA LYS A 442 -26.28 -10.82 -1.39
C LYS A 442 -25.57 -12.18 -1.44
N GLN A 443 -24.25 -12.16 -1.55
CA GLN A 443 -23.42 -13.37 -1.62
C GLN A 443 -23.40 -14.12 -0.28
N LEU A 444 -23.51 -13.40 0.85
CA LEU A 444 -23.51 -13.98 2.18
C LEU A 444 -24.60 -15.05 2.31
N ARG A 445 -25.82 -14.80 1.81
CA ARG A 445 -26.94 -15.73 1.85
C ARG A 445 -26.73 -16.99 0.98
N GLU A 446 -25.90 -16.88 -0.05
CA GLU A 446 -25.58 -17.99 -0.96
C GLU A 446 -24.50 -18.89 -0.37
N VAL A 447 -23.46 -18.26 0.21
CA VAL A 447 -22.20 -18.91 0.62
C VAL A 447 -22.20 -19.33 2.09
N CYS A 448 -22.90 -18.58 2.96
CA CYS A 448 -22.91 -18.82 4.41
C CYS A 448 -24.25 -19.46 4.86
N LYS A 449 -24.64 -20.57 4.23
CA LYS A 449 -25.82 -21.33 4.65
C LYS A 449 -25.52 -22.06 5.95
N ILE A 450 -26.47 -22.01 6.89
CA ILE A 450 -26.43 -22.71 8.18
C ILE A 450 -27.70 -23.56 8.35
N ASP A 451 -27.59 -24.64 9.09
CA ASP A 451 -28.69 -25.53 9.40
C ASP A 451 -29.65 -24.97 10.50
N GLU A 452 -30.70 -25.70 10.84
CA GLU A 452 -31.65 -25.28 11.85
C GLU A 452 -31.00 -25.13 13.24
N ALA A 453 -30.07 -26.02 13.59
CA ALA A 453 -29.36 -25.97 14.87
C ALA A 453 -28.44 -24.72 14.93
N GLY A 454 -27.74 -24.41 13.84
CA GLY A 454 -26.96 -23.20 13.71
C GLY A 454 -27.79 -21.92 13.78
N ASN A 455 -28.97 -21.90 13.14
CA ASN A 455 -29.92 -20.79 13.23
C ASN A 455 -30.39 -20.55 14.67
N GLN A 456 -30.73 -21.61 15.40
CA GLN A 456 -31.16 -21.50 16.79
C GLN A 456 -30.03 -21.02 17.71
N LEU A 457 -28.80 -21.52 17.51
CA LEU A 457 -27.62 -21.06 18.24
C LEU A 457 -27.38 -19.58 18.02
N LEU A 458 -27.38 -19.15 16.76
CA LEU A 458 -27.10 -17.76 16.38
C LEU A 458 -28.18 -16.81 16.89
N LYS A 459 -29.47 -17.22 16.80
CA LYS A 459 -30.59 -16.46 17.38
C LYS A 459 -30.41 -16.27 18.89
N THR A 460 -30.09 -17.34 19.61
CA THR A 460 -29.86 -17.26 21.07
C THR A 460 -28.69 -16.35 21.41
N ALA A 461 -27.60 -16.39 20.63
CA ALA A 461 -26.45 -15.52 20.81
C ALA A 461 -26.81 -14.04 20.56
N MET A 462 -27.57 -13.77 19.47
CA MET A 462 -28.04 -12.42 19.14
C MET A 462 -28.89 -11.82 20.28
N GLU A 463 -29.84 -12.58 20.81
CA GLU A 463 -30.70 -12.13 21.88
C GLU A 463 -29.97 -11.95 23.23
N ARG A 464 -29.05 -12.87 23.58
CA ARG A 464 -28.32 -12.82 24.86
C ARG A 464 -27.19 -11.74 24.89
N LEU A 465 -26.56 -11.49 23.75
CA LEU A 465 -25.44 -10.59 23.67
C LEU A 465 -25.81 -9.21 23.10
N GLY A 466 -27.10 -8.99 22.77
CA GLY A 466 -27.55 -7.71 22.20
C GLY A 466 -26.91 -7.37 20.85
N LEU A 467 -26.59 -8.38 20.02
CA LEU A 467 -25.79 -8.17 18.80
C LEU A 467 -26.59 -7.49 17.69
N SER A 468 -25.94 -6.62 16.94
CA SER A 468 -26.53 -5.92 15.79
C SER A 468 -26.66 -6.84 14.56
N ALA A 469 -27.48 -6.42 13.57
CA ALA A 469 -27.56 -7.10 12.28
C ALA A 469 -26.20 -7.15 11.54
N ARG A 470 -25.34 -6.18 11.76
CA ARG A 470 -23.97 -6.19 11.20
C ARG A 470 -23.12 -7.26 11.87
N ALA A 471 -23.25 -7.44 13.18
CA ALA A 471 -22.57 -8.51 13.91
C ALA A 471 -22.98 -9.89 13.39
N TYR A 472 -24.26 -10.08 13.04
CA TYR A 472 -24.76 -11.30 12.38
C TYR A 472 -23.99 -11.61 11.10
N ASP A 473 -23.88 -10.64 10.17
CA ASP A 473 -23.16 -10.82 8.92
C ASP A 473 -21.67 -11.15 9.19
N ARG A 474 -21.03 -10.51 10.18
CA ARG A 474 -19.62 -10.74 10.54
C ARG A 474 -19.41 -12.14 11.11
N ILE A 475 -20.27 -12.60 12.01
CA ILE A 475 -20.20 -13.96 12.56
C ILE A 475 -20.28 -15.00 11.44
N LEU A 476 -21.18 -14.84 10.48
CA LEU A 476 -21.30 -15.77 9.36
C LEU A 476 -20.06 -15.80 8.46
N LYS A 477 -19.45 -14.64 8.18
CA LYS A 477 -18.21 -14.58 7.40
C LYS A 477 -17.04 -15.26 8.11
N VAL A 478 -16.91 -15.04 9.43
CA VAL A 478 -15.89 -15.68 10.26
C VAL A 478 -16.14 -17.18 10.35
N ALA A 479 -17.40 -17.62 10.59
CA ALA A 479 -17.76 -19.03 10.61
C ALA A 479 -17.47 -19.74 9.29
N ARG A 480 -17.72 -19.08 8.14
CA ARG A 480 -17.34 -19.62 6.82
C ARG A 480 -15.84 -19.79 6.70
N THR A 481 -15.05 -18.85 7.22
CA THR A 481 -13.58 -18.95 7.20
C THR A 481 -13.08 -20.10 8.09
N ILE A 482 -13.68 -20.29 9.25
CA ILE A 482 -13.34 -21.42 10.14
C ILE A 482 -13.65 -22.75 9.44
N ALA A 483 -14.82 -22.86 8.79
CA ALA A 483 -15.18 -24.05 8.03
C ALA A 483 -14.23 -24.31 6.83
N ASP A 484 -13.73 -23.24 6.15
CA ASP A 484 -12.73 -23.37 5.09
C ASP A 484 -11.37 -23.87 5.63
N LEU A 485 -10.95 -23.42 6.82
CA LEU A 485 -9.75 -23.91 7.50
C LEU A 485 -9.86 -25.39 7.90
N ASP A 486 -11.06 -25.82 8.27
CA ASP A 486 -11.37 -27.20 8.62
C ASP A 486 -11.70 -28.07 7.39
N ASN A 487 -11.57 -27.47 6.18
CA ASN A 487 -11.91 -28.11 4.89
C ASN A 487 -13.36 -28.66 4.86
N SER A 488 -14.30 -28.00 5.54
CA SER A 488 -15.71 -28.35 5.58
C SER A 488 -16.49 -27.61 4.49
N GLU A 489 -17.30 -28.33 3.73
CA GLU A 489 -18.18 -27.74 2.72
C GLU A 489 -19.26 -26.86 3.35
N ASN A 490 -19.78 -27.24 4.50
CA ASN A 490 -20.85 -26.56 5.21
C ASN A 490 -20.35 -25.88 6.49
N ILE A 491 -21.07 -24.83 6.91
CA ILE A 491 -20.85 -24.22 8.22
C ILE A 491 -21.57 -25.08 9.26
N GLU A 492 -20.83 -25.72 10.14
CA GLU A 492 -21.34 -26.52 11.23
C GLU A 492 -21.50 -25.69 12.51
N THR A 493 -22.23 -26.25 13.51
CA THR A 493 -22.53 -25.56 14.78
C THR A 493 -21.28 -25.20 15.58
N ASN A 494 -20.19 -26.02 15.53
CA ASN A 494 -18.89 -25.73 16.15
C ASN A 494 -18.22 -24.50 15.52
N HIS A 495 -18.28 -24.34 14.18
CA HIS A 495 -17.72 -23.18 13.49
C HIS A 495 -18.44 -21.90 13.89
N LEU A 496 -19.78 -21.96 14.05
CA LEU A 496 -20.58 -20.84 14.54
C LEU A 496 -20.26 -20.50 16.00
N ALA A 497 -20.13 -21.52 16.85
CA ALA A 497 -19.79 -21.32 18.25
C ALA A 497 -18.45 -20.64 18.45
N GLU A 498 -17.42 -21.04 17.68
CA GLU A 498 -16.11 -20.39 17.67
C GLU A 498 -16.23 -18.94 17.16
N ALA A 499 -16.95 -18.69 16.07
CA ALA A 499 -17.13 -17.36 15.51
C ALA A 499 -17.86 -16.39 16.45
N ILE A 500 -18.87 -16.87 17.20
CA ILE A 500 -19.61 -16.07 18.19
C ILE A 500 -18.69 -15.61 19.32
N GLN A 501 -17.73 -16.43 19.76
CA GLN A 501 -16.78 -16.05 20.82
C GLN A 501 -15.97 -14.82 20.46
N TYR A 502 -15.65 -14.61 19.17
CA TYR A 502 -14.92 -13.45 18.69
C TYR A 502 -15.75 -12.16 18.65
N ARG A 503 -17.03 -12.20 19.05
CA ARG A 503 -17.92 -11.04 19.21
C ARG A 503 -18.35 -10.80 20.66
N SER A 504 -17.67 -11.44 21.60
CA SER A 504 -18.01 -11.36 23.03
C SER A 504 -17.90 -9.94 23.61
N LEU A 505 -17.19 -9.03 22.95
CA LEU A 505 -17.00 -7.63 23.36
C LEU A 505 -18.09 -6.69 22.83
N ASP A 506 -19.03 -7.16 22.01
CA ASP A 506 -20.19 -6.38 21.57
C ASP A 506 -21.32 -6.32 22.63
N ARG A 507 -21.13 -6.94 23.80
CA ARG A 507 -22.13 -6.99 24.85
C ARG A 507 -22.50 -5.59 25.34
N ASP A 508 -23.79 -5.34 25.52
CA ASP A 508 -24.27 -4.22 26.32
C ASP A 508 -23.64 -4.32 27.71
N GLY A 509 -22.90 -3.28 28.09
CA GLY A 509 -22.21 -3.28 29.38
C GLY A 509 -20.78 -3.87 29.38
N TRP A 510 -20.13 -4.11 28.22
CA TRP A 510 -18.70 -4.48 28.22
C TRP A 510 -17.81 -3.49 28.97
N ALA A 511 -18.23 -2.25 29.05
CA ALA A 511 -17.56 -1.18 29.81
C ALA A 511 -18.16 -0.90 31.21
N GLY A 512 -19.05 -1.73 31.70
CA GLY A 512 -19.69 -1.61 33.02
C GLY A 512 -21.05 -0.94 32.96
#